data_cb4c5d71426781f06c0675974571d78e
#
_entry.id   cb4c5d71426781f06c0675974571d78e
#
_cell.length_a   1.000
_cell.length_b   1.000
_cell.length_c   1.000
_cell.angle_alpha   90.00
_cell.angle_beta   90.00
_cell.angle_gamma   90.00
#
_symmetry.space_group_name_H-M   'P 1'
#
loop_
_entity.id
_entity.type
_entity.pdbx_description
1 polymer ?
#
loop_
_entity_poly.entity_id
_entity_poly.type
_entity_poly.pdbx_seq_one_letter_code
_entity_poly.pdbx_strand_id
1 'polypeptide(L)' 'MEETPQSKIIARLSTENAELKKRLFDARQHVMELEQELHDWIDKVAK' A
#
# COMPACT_ATOMS: atom_id res chain seq x y z
N MET A 1 -18.88 -14.33 -25.96
CA MET A 1 -19.63 -13.76 -24.83
C MET A 1 -19.54 -12.26 -24.86
N GLU A 2 -20.69 -11.62 -24.88
CA GLU A 2 -20.70 -10.17 -24.79
C GLU A 2 -20.46 -9.73 -23.35
N GLU A 3 -19.50 -8.86 -23.16
CA GLU A 3 -19.28 -8.25 -21.86
C GLU A 3 -20.38 -7.25 -21.57
N THR A 4 -21.04 -7.39 -20.45
CA THR A 4 -22.00 -6.40 -19.99
C THR A 4 -21.28 -5.19 -19.43
N PRO A 5 -21.89 -3.99 -19.41
CA PRO A 5 -21.30 -2.83 -18.76
C PRO A 5 -20.96 -3.09 -17.29
N GLN A 6 -21.79 -3.87 -16.60
CA GLN A 6 -21.58 -4.25 -15.22
C GLN A 6 -20.32 -5.10 -15.06
N SER A 7 -20.10 -6.03 -15.98
CA SER A 7 -18.91 -6.89 -15.97
C SER A 7 -17.63 -6.07 -16.12
N LYS A 8 -17.64 -5.07 -16.99
CA LYS A 8 -16.50 -4.17 -17.19
C LYS A 8 -16.21 -3.34 -15.94
N ILE A 9 -17.25 -2.84 -15.28
CA ILE A 9 -17.12 -2.06 -14.06
C ILE A 9 -16.53 -2.92 -12.95
N ILE A 10 -17.01 -4.15 -12.79
CA ILE A 10 -16.50 -5.08 -11.78
C ILE A 10 -15.02 -5.37 -12.02
N ALA A 11 -14.63 -5.65 -13.27
CA ALA A 11 -13.26 -5.93 -13.62
C ALA A 11 -12.34 -4.74 -13.31
N ARG A 12 -12.79 -3.52 -13.65
CA ARG A 12 -12.02 -2.31 -13.37
C ARG A 12 -11.86 -2.09 -11.88
N LEU A 13 -12.93 -2.22 -11.12
CA LEU A 13 -12.89 -2.05 -9.66
C LEU A 13 -12.01 -3.09 -8.99
N SER A 14 -12.03 -4.32 -9.47
CA SER A 14 -11.17 -5.37 -8.95
C SER A 14 -9.69 -5.04 -9.18
N THR A 15 -9.36 -4.52 -10.36
CA THR A 15 -8.00 -4.09 -10.68
C THR A 15 -7.58 -2.91 -9.80
N GLU A 16 -8.45 -1.91 -9.67
CA GLU A 16 -8.17 -0.75 -8.81
C GLU A 16 -7.96 -1.16 -7.36
N ASN A 17 -8.78 -2.08 -6.86
CA ASN A 17 -8.63 -2.60 -5.50
C ASN A 17 -7.28 -3.28 -5.31
N ALA A 18 -6.86 -4.09 -6.26
CA ALA A 18 -5.58 -4.78 -6.18
C ALA A 18 -4.42 -3.78 -6.16
N GLU A 19 -4.49 -2.75 -7.01
CA GLU A 19 -3.48 -1.69 -7.05
C GLU A 19 -3.43 -0.89 -5.76
N LEU A 20 -4.60 -0.53 -5.21
CA LEU A 20 -4.68 0.21 -3.96
C LEU A 20 -4.14 -0.59 -2.79
N LYS A 21 -4.43 -1.88 -2.73
CA LYS A 21 -3.88 -2.77 -1.71
C LYS A 21 -2.37 -2.85 -1.78
N LYS A 22 -1.83 -2.92 -2.99
CA LYS A 22 -0.39 -2.94 -3.21
C LYS A 22 0.26 -1.64 -2.74
N ARG A 23 -0.32 -0.50 -3.09
CA ARG A 23 0.17 0.81 -2.67
C ARG A 23 0.13 0.96 -1.16
N LEU A 24 -0.95 0.48 -0.54
CA LEU A 24 -1.09 0.51 0.91
C LEU A 24 -0.02 -0.35 1.58
N PHE A 25 0.22 -1.54 1.06
CA PHE A 25 1.26 -2.43 1.57
C PHE A 25 2.63 -1.76 1.48
N ASP A 26 2.97 -1.18 0.32
CA ASP A 26 4.25 -0.50 0.11
C ASP A 26 4.39 0.71 1.04
N ALA A 27 3.32 1.48 1.21
CA ALA A 27 3.32 2.64 2.11
C ALA A 27 3.54 2.22 3.57
N ARG A 28 2.92 1.12 4.00
CA ARG A 28 3.10 0.60 5.35
C ARG A 28 4.52 0.11 5.59
N GLN A 29 5.12 -0.54 4.59
CA GLN A 29 6.52 -0.96 4.66
C GLN A 29 7.43 0.24 4.82
N HIS A 30 7.17 1.30 4.07
CA HIS A 30 7.95 2.52 4.14
C HIS A 30 7.83 3.20 5.52
N VAL A 31 6.61 3.23 6.07
CA VAL A 31 6.39 3.77 7.42
C VAL A 31 7.15 2.97 8.47
N MET A 32 7.15 1.64 8.36
CA MET A 32 7.89 0.78 9.28
C MET A 32 9.39 1.05 9.22
N GLU A 33 9.93 1.24 8.01
CA GLU A 33 11.33 1.56 7.84
C GLU A 33 11.69 2.91 8.45
N LEU A 34 10.84 3.91 8.26
CA LEU A 34 11.03 5.23 8.84
C LEU A 34 10.95 5.20 10.37
N GLU A 35 10.04 4.43 10.92
CA GLU A 35 9.94 4.25 12.36
C GLU A 35 11.19 3.60 12.93
N GLN A 36 11.73 2.60 12.24
CA GLN A 36 12.96 1.94 12.62
C GLN A 36 14.14 2.93 12.64
N GLU A 37 14.26 3.72 11.57
CA GLU A 37 15.31 4.74 11.48
C GLU A 37 15.18 5.77 12.59
N LEU A 38 13.95 6.17 12.89
CA LEU A 38 13.69 7.13 13.97
C LEU A 38 14.09 6.56 15.31
N HIS A 39 13.75 5.31 15.60
CA HIS A 39 14.15 4.64 16.83
C HIS A 39 15.67 4.55 16.97
N ASP A 40 16.36 4.18 15.90
CA ASP A 40 17.81 4.09 15.88
C ASP A 40 18.43 5.46 16.15
N TRP A 41 17.88 6.51 15.56
CA TRP A 41 18.35 7.87 15.76
C TRP A 41 18.15 8.34 17.20
N ILE A 42 16.97 8.07 17.76
CA ILE A 42 16.65 8.41 19.15
C ILE A 42 17.62 7.70 20.11
N ASP A 43 17.88 6.43 19.88
CA ASP A 43 18.82 5.66 20.68
C ASP A 43 20.23 6.26 20.66
N LYS A 44 20.67 6.72 19.50
CA LYS A 44 21.97 7.36 19.36
C LYS A 44 22.05 8.68 20.10
N VAL A 45 21.00 9.47 20.03
CA VAL A 45 20.97 10.80 20.64
C VAL A 45 20.79 10.71 22.16
N ALA A 46 20.05 9.72 22.61
CA ALA A 46 19.75 9.54 24.04
C ALA A 46 20.95 9.02 24.85
N LYS A 47 21.95 8.50 24.15
CA LYS A 47 23.16 7.98 24.83
C LYS A 47 24.19 9.10 25.10
#